data_8ddd9edbb9edbe809bf328a8af14af55
#
_entry.id   8ddd9edbb9edbe809bf328a8af14af55
#
_cell.length_a   1.000
_cell.length_b   1.000
_cell.length_c   1.000
_cell.angle_alpha   90.00
_cell.angle_beta   90.00
_cell.angle_gamma   90.00
#
_symmetry.space_group_name_H-M   'P 1'
#
loop_
_entity.id
_entity.type
_entity.pdbx_description
1 polymer ?
#
loop_
_entity_poly.entity_id
_entity_poly.type
_entity_poly.pdbx_seq_one_letter_code
_entity_poly.pdbx_strand_id
1 'polypeptide(L)'
;MFLFIALPTFVGILVRGNFKKFSEQNNLRFDRAAFFLFILIVIIAIFTERNNLGGYFADVGAISFVVIVSILTTVYLVTRFTLKEVRIQRTIMIEAMLQNGAMGLIVGAQLFHELEYMTPIAVYALIQYVALMF
;
A
#
# COMPACT_ATOMS: atom_id res chain seq x y z
N MET A 1 13.14 3.85 11.35
CA MET A 1 11.81 3.79 10.77
C MET A 1 11.27 5.15 10.34
N PHE A 2 11.11 6.10 11.26
CA PHE A 2 10.67 7.47 10.95
C PHE A 2 11.52 8.14 9.86
N LEU A 3 12.84 7.97 9.88
CA LEU A 3 13.78 8.51 8.89
C LEU A 3 13.52 8.03 7.45
N PHE A 4 13.10 6.77 7.24
CA PHE A 4 12.85 6.23 5.90
C PHE A 4 11.64 6.87 5.21
N ILE A 5 10.70 7.41 5.97
CA ILE A 5 9.53 8.12 5.43
C ILE A 5 9.77 9.63 5.47
N ALA A 6 10.26 10.15 6.59
CA ALA A 6 10.45 11.58 6.78
C ALA A 6 11.49 12.17 5.83
N LEU A 7 12.59 11.44 5.57
CA LEU A 7 13.68 11.96 4.74
C LEU A 7 13.27 12.12 3.26
N PRO A 8 12.68 11.13 2.57
CA PRO A 8 12.19 11.34 1.21
C PRO A 8 11.11 12.41 1.12
N THR A 9 10.19 12.45 2.09
CA THR A 9 9.13 13.46 2.15
C THR A 9 9.73 14.86 2.30
N PHE A 10 10.68 15.02 3.21
CA PHE A 10 11.36 16.29 3.44
C PHE A 10 12.14 16.76 2.21
N VAL A 11 12.86 15.84 1.55
CA VAL A 11 13.56 16.12 0.27
C VAL A 11 12.55 16.55 -0.80
N GLY A 12 11.42 15.85 -0.91
CA GLY A 12 10.34 16.20 -1.86
C GLY A 12 9.77 17.60 -1.61
N ILE A 13 9.54 17.97 -0.35
CA ILE A 13 9.07 19.31 0.03
C ILE A 13 10.11 20.38 -0.31
N LEU A 14 11.40 20.14 -0.02
CA LEU A 14 12.48 21.06 -0.36
C LEU A 14 12.63 21.27 -1.87
N VAL A 15 12.58 20.18 -2.65
CA VAL A 15 12.63 20.25 -4.11
C VAL A 15 11.45 21.04 -4.65
N ARG A 16 10.24 20.77 -4.18
CA ARG A 16 9.04 21.49 -4.60
C ARG A 16 9.08 22.97 -4.19
N GLY A 17 9.61 23.28 -3.03
CA GLY A 17 9.73 24.67 -2.54
C GLY A 17 10.75 25.49 -3.32
N ASN A 18 11.93 24.93 -3.58
CA ASN A 18 13.03 25.64 -4.23
C ASN A 18 12.98 25.58 -5.77
N PHE A 19 12.43 24.50 -6.34
CA PHE A 19 12.40 24.23 -7.78
C PHE A 19 10.97 24.00 -8.28
N LYS A 20 10.06 24.91 -7.98
CA LYS A 20 8.63 24.80 -8.29
C LYS A 20 8.35 24.50 -9.76
N LYS A 21 8.97 25.24 -10.69
CA LYS A 21 8.82 25.03 -12.13
C LYS A 21 9.27 23.62 -12.56
N PHE A 22 10.39 23.15 -12.03
CA PHE A 22 10.91 21.82 -12.31
C PHE A 22 9.95 20.73 -11.81
N SER A 23 9.45 20.89 -10.59
CA SER A 23 8.49 19.96 -9.99
C SER A 23 7.20 19.89 -10.80
N GLU A 24 6.61 21.03 -11.15
CA GLU A 24 5.36 21.10 -11.92
C GLU A 24 5.51 20.53 -13.33
N GLN A 25 6.62 20.83 -14.02
CA GLN A 25 6.87 20.32 -15.38
C GLN A 25 7.13 18.81 -15.41
N ASN A 26 7.69 18.24 -14.36
CA ASN A 26 8.06 16.83 -14.33
C ASN A 26 7.13 15.96 -13.46
N ASN A 27 6.07 16.53 -12.88
CA ASN A 27 5.17 15.78 -11.97
C ASN A 27 4.67 14.49 -12.62
N LEU A 28 4.13 14.54 -13.82
CA LEU A 28 3.64 13.36 -14.55
C LEU A 28 4.75 12.32 -14.82
N ARG A 29 6.00 12.75 -15.00
CA ARG A 29 7.12 11.83 -15.20
C ARG A 29 7.49 11.14 -13.91
N PHE A 30 7.51 11.86 -12.80
CA PHE A 30 7.74 11.31 -11.47
C PHE A 30 6.64 10.33 -11.07
N ASP A 31 5.38 10.67 -11.30
CA ASP A 31 4.24 9.79 -11.02
C ASP A 31 4.32 8.50 -11.84
N ARG A 32 4.63 8.59 -13.13
CA ARG A 32 4.81 7.41 -13.99
C ARG A 32 6.01 6.57 -13.56
N ALA A 33 7.13 7.19 -13.23
CA ALA A 33 8.32 6.49 -12.76
C ALA A 33 8.05 5.77 -11.43
N ALA A 34 7.39 6.43 -10.48
CA ALA A 34 6.98 5.84 -9.21
C ALA A 34 6.03 4.66 -9.41
N PHE A 35 5.03 4.81 -10.29
CA PHE A 35 4.10 3.73 -10.63
C PHE A 35 4.83 2.54 -11.28
N PHE A 36 5.74 2.80 -12.22
CA PHE A 36 6.51 1.75 -12.87
C PHE A 36 7.42 1.00 -11.88
N LEU A 37 8.12 1.72 -11.00
CA LEU A 37 8.93 1.13 -9.93
C LEU A 37 8.08 0.30 -8.98
N PHE A 38 6.89 0.78 -8.62
CA PHE A 38 5.94 0.03 -7.79
C PHE A 38 5.55 -1.30 -8.45
N ILE A 39 5.13 -1.27 -9.71
CA ILE A 39 4.78 -2.50 -10.46
C ILE A 39 5.97 -3.46 -10.54
N LEU A 40 7.18 -2.93 -10.79
CA LEU A 40 8.39 -3.73 -10.85
C LEU A 40 8.66 -4.44 -9.51
N ILE A 41 8.54 -3.74 -8.38
CA ILE A 41 8.70 -4.31 -7.05
C ILE A 41 7.67 -5.42 -6.79
N VAL A 42 6.41 -5.20 -7.15
CA VAL A 42 5.34 -6.21 -7.02
C VAL A 42 5.64 -7.45 -7.85
N ILE A 43 6.08 -7.27 -9.10
CA ILE A 43 6.47 -8.39 -9.98
C ILE A 43 7.64 -9.17 -9.35
N ILE A 44 8.68 -8.48 -8.91
CA ILE A 44 9.84 -9.13 -8.27
C ILE A 44 9.40 -9.91 -7.03
N ALA A 45 8.57 -9.34 -6.18
CA ALA A 45 8.05 -10.00 -4.98
C ALA A 45 7.27 -11.28 -5.32
N ILE A 46 6.38 -11.23 -6.31
CA ILE A 46 5.63 -12.40 -6.78
C ILE A 46 6.57 -13.49 -7.32
N PHE A 47 7.56 -13.11 -8.14
CA PHE A 47 8.52 -14.07 -8.68
C PHE A 47 9.40 -14.70 -7.61
N THR A 48 9.83 -13.93 -6.62
CA THR A 48 10.66 -14.40 -5.52
C THR A 48 9.92 -15.43 -4.65
N GLU A 49 8.64 -15.15 -4.34
CA GLU A 49 7.84 -15.97 -3.44
C GLU A 49 6.93 -16.99 -4.16
N ARG A 50 7.03 -17.15 -5.48
CA ARG A 50 6.12 -17.96 -6.30
C ARG A 50 5.90 -19.39 -5.80
N ASN A 51 6.91 -20.01 -5.21
CA ASN A 51 6.83 -21.39 -4.73
C ASN A 51 6.05 -21.50 -3.41
N ASN A 52 6.00 -20.44 -2.63
CA ASN A 52 5.38 -20.37 -1.31
C ASN A 52 3.98 -19.72 -1.35
N LEU A 53 3.65 -19.01 -2.43
CA LEU A 53 2.38 -18.27 -2.54
C LEU A 53 1.16 -19.16 -2.29
N GLY A 54 1.14 -20.39 -2.84
CA GLY A 54 0.03 -21.32 -2.67
C GLY A 54 -0.24 -21.65 -1.21
N GLY A 55 0.81 -21.95 -0.45
CA GLY A 55 0.72 -22.21 0.99
C GLY A 55 0.27 -20.96 1.77
N TYR A 56 0.89 -19.82 1.49
CA TYR A 56 0.56 -18.57 2.17
C TYR A 56 -0.90 -18.15 1.95
N PHE A 57 -1.41 -18.30 0.72
CA PHE A 57 -2.82 -18.01 0.44
C PHE A 57 -3.77 -19.00 1.10
N ALA A 58 -3.39 -20.27 1.23
CA ALA A 58 -4.19 -21.27 1.94
C ALA A 58 -4.29 -20.95 3.44
N ASP A 59 -3.18 -20.53 4.06
CA ASP A 59 -3.11 -20.31 5.50
C ASP A 59 -3.78 -18.99 5.95
N VAL A 60 -3.51 -17.91 5.25
CA VAL A 60 -3.94 -16.56 5.70
C VAL A 60 -4.76 -15.78 4.68
N GLY A 61 -4.93 -16.32 3.46
CA GLY A 61 -5.66 -15.61 2.38
C GLY A 61 -7.11 -15.31 2.75
N ALA A 62 -7.82 -16.28 3.32
CA ALA A 62 -9.21 -16.13 3.73
C ALA A 62 -9.37 -15.06 4.82
N ILE A 63 -8.48 -15.08 5.81
CA ILE A 63 -8.48 -14.08 6.90
C ILE A 63 -8.18 -12.68 6.34
N SER A 64 -7.17 -12.57 5.49
CA SER A 64 -6.81 -11.30 4.83
C SER A 64 -7.97 -10.75 3.99
N PHE A 65 -8.66 -11.61 3.25
CA PHE A 65 -9.83 -11.21 2.47
C PHE A 65 -10.97 -10.70 3.37
N VAL A 66 -11.29 -11.41 4.45
CA VAL A 66 -12.31 -10.98 5.43
C VAL A 66 -11.96 -9.64 6.05
N VAL A 67 -10.71 -9.41 6.40
CA VAL A 67 -10.23 -8.12 6.96
C VAL A 67 -10.43 -7.01 5.94
N ILE A 68 -10.02 -7.20 4.69
CA ILE A 68 -10.18 -6.20 3.62
C ILE A 68 -11.66 -5.86 3.40
N VAL A 69 -12.52 -6.87 3.27
CA VAL A 69 -13.97 -6.67 3.11
C VAL A 69 -14.58 -5.95 4.31
N SER A 70 -14.15 -6.28 5.52
CA SER A 70 -14.61 -5.62 6.74
C SER A 70 -14.21 -4.14 6.78
N ILE A 71 -12.97 -3.81 6.42
CA ILE A 71 -12.49 -2.43 6.34
C ILE A 71 -13.30 -1.66 5.29
N LEU A 72 -13.43 -2.21 4.07
CA LEU A 72 -14.19 -1.58 2.99
C LEU A 72 -15.65 -1.32 3.39
N THR A 73 -16.29 -2.33 3.97
CA THR A 73 -17.69 -2.21 4.40
C THR A 73 -17.84 -1.14 5.46
N THR A 74 -16.96 -1.15 6.46
CA THR A 74 -17.01 -0.15 7.54
C THR A 74 -16.78 1.26 7.00
N VAL A 75 -15.76 1.45 6.18
CA VAL A 75 -15.45 2.77 5.60
C VAL A 75 -16.57 3.23 4.66
N TYR A 76 -17.12 2.33 3.85
CA TYR A 76 -18.27 2.63 2.99
C TYR A 76 -19.49 3.08 3.81
N LEU A 77 -19.86 2.34 4.85
CA LEU A 77 -20.99 2.70 5.70
C LEU A 77 -20.76 4.05 6.39
N VAL A 78 -19.61 4.25 7.00
CA VAL A 78 -19.27 5.51 7.67
C VAL A 78 -19.33 6.68 6.69
N THR A 79 -18.66 6.57 5.55
CA THR A 79 -18.61 7.66 4.57
C THR A 79 -19.94 7.94 3.92
N ARG A 80 -20.75 6.90 3.67
CA ARG A 80 -22.10 7.08 3.11
C ARG A 80 -23.05 7.86 4.03
N PHE A 81 -22.93 7.67 5.34
CA PHE A 81 -23.79 8.37 6.30
C PHE A 81 -23.24 9.75 6.70
N THR A 82 -21.93 9.98 6.56
CA THR A 82 -21.30 11.24 6.99
C THR A 82 -21.02 12.20 5.85
N LEU A 83 -20.82 11.70 4.62
CA LEU A 83 -20.40 12.50 3.48
C LEU A 83 -21.42 12.47 2.35
N LYS A 84 -21.72 13.65 1.78
CA LYS A 84 -22.63 13.78 0.65
C LYS A 84 -21.93 13.61 -0.70
N GLU A 85 -20.64 13.88 -0.78
CA GLU A 85 -19.87 13.90 -2.01
C GLU A 85 -19.24 12.54 -2.30
N VAL A 86 -19.73 11.87 -3.35
CA VAL A 86 -19.30 10.53 -3.77
C VAL A 86 -17.79 10.48 -4.09
N ARG A 87 -17.23 11.58 -4.63
CA ARG A 87 -15.81 11.67 -4.94
C ARG A 87 -14.95 11.54 -3.68
N ILE A 88 -15.31 12.23 -2.62
CA ILE A 88 -14.61 12.18 -1.32
C ILE A 88 -14.76 10.78 -0.70
N GLN A 89 -15.97 10.18 -0.77
CA GLN A 89 -16.19 8.81 -0.29
C GLN A 89 -15.24 7.84 -0.95
N ARG A 90 -15.11 7.86 -2.30
CA ARG A 90 -14.20 7.00 -3.05
C ARG A 90 -12.74 7.23 -2.67
N THR A 91 -12.32 8.47 -2.52
CA THR A 91 -10.95 8.79 -2.10
C THR A 91 -10.63 8.19 -0.74
N ILE A 92 -11.50 8.35 0.24
CA ILE A 92 -11.31 7.78 1.59
C ILE A 92 -11.31 6.25 1.56
N MET A 93 -12.16 5.63 0.72
CA MET A 93 -12.16 4.17 0.57
C MET A 93 -10.84 3.66 0.01
N ILE A 94 -10.31 4.30 -1.05
CA ILE A 94 -9.02 3.94 -1.64
C ILE A 94 -7.89 4.14 -0.62
N GLU A 95 -7.90 5.24 0.10
CA GLU A 95 -6.87 5.55 1.11
C GLU A 95 -6.92 4.58 2.31
N ALA A 96 -8.12 4.19 2.75
CA ALA A 96 -8.29 3.19 3.80
C ALA A 96 -7.83 1.80 3.39
N MET A 97 -7.91 1.47 2.09
CA MET A 97 -7.37 0.23 1.54
C MET A 97 -5.85 0.28 1.38
N LEU A 98 -5.28 1.44 1.05
CA LEU A 98 -3.85 1.62 0.82
C LEU A 98 -3.07 1.62 2.15
N GLN A 99 -3.12 0.52 2.86
CA GLN A 99 -2.29 0.34 4.05
C GLN A 99 -0.83 0.12 3.64
N ASN A 100 0.09 0.73 4.37
CA ASN A 100 1.51 0.62 4.09
C ASN A 100 2.06 -0.76 4.51
N GLY A 101 1.87 -1.78 3.65
CA GLY A 101 2.36 -3.13 3.89
C GLY A 101 3.88 -3.20 4.08
N ALA A 102 4.64 -2.34 3.40
CA ALA A 102 6.10 -2.26 3.60
C ALA A 102 6.45 -1.85 5.03
N MET A 103 5.69 -0.93 5.61
CA MET A 103 5.82 -0.53 7.01
C MET A 103 5.53 -1.70 7.95
N GLY A 104 4.46 -2.45 7.69
CA GLY A 104 4.13 -3.67 8.42
C GLY A 104 5.25 -4.70 8.37
N LEU A 105 5.84 -4.94 7.19
CA LEU A 105 6.96 -5.87 7.01
C LEU A 105 8.21 -5.41 7.78
N ILE A 106 8.55 -4.12 7.76
CA ILE A 106 9.70 -3.59 8.51
C ILE A 106 9.50 -3.75 10.03
N VAL A 107 8.29 -3.47 10.52
CA VAL A 107 7.96 -3.67 11.95
C VAL A 107 7.99 -5.14 12.29
N GLY A 108 7.39 -5.99 11.45
CA GLY A 108 7.40 -7.43 11.63
C GLY A 108 8.82 -7.98 11.71
N ALA A 109 9.71 -7.58 10.79
CA ALA A 109 11.10 -7.99 10.77
C ALA A 109 11.92 -7.53 11.99
N GLN A 110 11.53 -6.42 12.62
CA GLN A 110 12.19 -5.93 13.83
C GLN A 110 11.69 -6.60 15.11
N LEU A 111 10.41 -6.98 15.15
CA LEU A 111 9.79 -7.60 16.32
C LEU A 111 9.90 -9.11 16.31
N PHE A 112 9.86 -9.73 15.15
CA PHE A 112 9.84 -11.16 14.96
C PHE A 112 11.04 -11.59 14.11
N HIS A 113 11.80 -12.56 14.57
CA HIS A 113 12.99 -13.05 13.88
C HIS A 113 12.64 -14.14 12.85
N GLU A 114 11.41 -14.64 12.87
CA GLU A 114 10.93 -15.71 12.01
C GLU A 114 10.08 -15.17 10.86
N LEU A 115 10.37 -15.62 9.65
CA LEU A 115 9.68 -15.19 8.42
C LEU A 115 8.18 -15.53 8.43
N GLU A 116 7.78 -16.55 9.19
CA GLU A 116 6.38 -16.98 9.29
C GLU A 116 5.45 -15.87 9.78
N TYR A 117 5.90 -15.03 10.71
CA TYR A 117 5.10 -13.90 11.21
C TYR A 117 4.95 -12.74 10.21
N MET A 118 5.78 -12.71 9.18
CA MET A 118 5.69 -11.71 8.12
C MET A 118 4.77 -12.14 6.97
N THR A 119 4.51 -13.43 6.86
CA THR A 119 3.66 -14.03 5.82
C THR A 119 2.26 -13.39 5.75
N PRO A 120 1.52 -13.22 6.87
CA PRO A 120 0.19 -12.58 6.83
C PRO A 120 0.23 -11.18 6.25
N ILE A 121 1.27 -10.41 6.57
CA ILE A 121 1.42 -9.02 6.09
C ILE A 121 1.67 -9.01 4.57
N ALA A 122 2.51 -9.92 4.08
CA ALA A 122 2.80 -10.04 2.66
C ALA A 122 1.56 -10.47 1.85
N VAL A 123 0.84 -11.49 2.32
CA VAL A 123 -0.41 -11.97 1.69
C VAL A 123 -1.47 -10.88 1.69
N TYR A 124 -1.66 -10.19 2.82
CA TYR A 124 -2.58 -9.07 2.93
C TYR A 124 -2.25 -7.98 1.91
N ALA A 125 -0.98 -7.59 1.80
CA ALA A 125 -0.53 -6.57 0.85
C ALA A 125 -0.82 -6.99 -0.61
N LEU A 126 -0.58 -8.24 -0.98
CA LEU A 126 -0.87 -8.75 -2.32
C LEU A 126 -2.38 -8.70 -2.64
N ILE A 127 -3.23 -9.18 -1.72
CA ILE A 127 -4.68 -9.15 -1.89
C ILE A 127 -5.18 -7.71 -2.01
N GLN A 128 -4.68 -6.81 -1.17
CA GLN A 128 -5.00 -5.39 -1.17
C GLN A 128 -4.70 -4.75 -2.53
N TYR A 129 -3.53 -5.01 -3.12
CA TYR A 129 -3.16 -4.45 -4.42
C TYR A 129 -4.02 -5.00 -5.55
N VAL A 130 -4.36 -6.30 -5.52
CA VAL A 130 -5.29 -6.88 -6.48
C VAL A 130 -6.68 -6.25 -6.35
N ALA A 131 -7.18 -6.08 -5.12
CA ALA A 131 -8.49 -5.48 -4.88
C ALA A 131 -8.58 -4.00 -5.31
N LEU A 132 -7.45 -3.27 -5.33
CA LEU A 132 -7.40 -1.88 -5.82
C LEU A 132 -7.44 -1.75 -7.34
N MET A 133 -7.20 -2.84 -8.09
CA MET A 133 -7.24 -2.83 -9.55
C MET A 133 -8.67 -2.94 -10.10
N PHE A 134 -9.65 -3.28 -9.26
CA PHE A 134 -11.07 -3.45 -9.60
C PHE A 134 -11.94 -2.40 -8.92
#